data_d08780c5bacdacbeb2eee6a8debed6b9
#
_entry.id   d08780c5bacdacbeb2eee6a8debed6b9
#
_cell.length_a   1.000
_cell.length_b   1.000
_cell.length_c   1.000
_cell.angle_alpha   90.00
_cell.angle_beta   90.00
_cell.angle_gamma   90.00
#
_symmetry.space_group_name_H-M   'P 1'
#
loop_
_entity.id
_entity.type
_entity.pdbx_description
1 polymer ?
#
loop_
_entity_poly.entity_id
_entity_poly.type
_entity_poly.pdbx_seq_one_letter_code
_entity_poly.pdbx_strand_id
1 'polypeptide(L)'
;MIVGYQFNEEKGDFDEIDIKENVPLFELLDSNKILLFVDYHNKKIWVWEGQNTSTRMKFISAQMAPKIRDKHDVTFTISSVDEADETAAFKIMLGLP
;
A
#
# COMPACT_ATOMS: atom_id res chain seq x y z
N MET A 1 8.08 -4.67 11.16
CA MET A 1 8.13 -5.39 9.87
C MET A 1 7.09 -4.83 8.93
N ILE A 2 7.45 -4.64 7.68
CA ILE A 2 6.54 -4.17 6.63
C ILE A 2 6.49 -5.23 5.54
N VAL A 3 5.28 -5.59 5.12
CA VAL A 3 5.06 -6.47 3.96
C VAL A 3 4.42 -5.62 2.87
N GLY A 4 4.93 -5.72 1.65
CA GLY A 4 4.45 -4.90 0.54
C GLY A 4 3.75 -5.70 -0.52
N TYR A 5 2.78 -5.05 -1.14
CA TYR A 5 2.00 -5.61 -2.26
C TYR A 5 1.84 -4.54 -3.33
N GLN A 6 1.71 -5.00 -4.57
CA GLN A 6 1.40 -4.13 -5.71
C GLN A 6 0.12 -4.62 -6.36
N PHE A 7 -0.80 -3.69 -6.65
CA PHE A 7 -2.04 -4.05 -7.33
C PHE A 7 -1.73 -4.43 -8.79
N ASN A 8 -2.23 -5.58 -9.20
CA ASN A 8 -2.12 -6.07 -10.57
C ASN A 8 -3.47 -5.92 -11.24
N GLU A 9 -3.57 -4.96 -12.16
CA GLU A 9 -4.83 -4.61 -12.81
C GLU A 9 -5.41 -5.77 -13.62
N GLU A 10 -4.57 -6.54 -14.30
CA GLU A 10 -5.03 -7.66 -15.10
C GLU A 10 -5.69 -8.75 -14.25
N LYS A 11 -5.13 -9.03 -13.09
CA LYS A 11 -5.67 -10.02 -12.15
C LYS A 11 -6.82 -9.46 -11.30
N GLY A 12 -6.88 -8.15 -11.15
CA GLY A 12 -7.81 -7.53 -10.21
C GLY A 12 -7.50 -7.87 -8.76
N ASP A 13 -6.23 -8.10 -8.43
CA ASP A 13 -5.78 -8.51 -7.10
C ASP A 13 -4.38 -7.98 -6.84
N PHE A 14 -3.93 -8.11 -5.60
CA PHE A 14 -2.59 -7.71 -5.20
C PHE A 14 -1.60 -8.85 -5.31
N ASP A 15 -0.39 -8.54 -5.76
CA ASP A 15 0.76 -9.44 -5.73
C ASP A 15 1.71 -8.97 -4.65
N GLU A 16 2.24 -9.90 -3.87
CA GLU A 16 3.26 -9.58 -2.89
C GLU A 16 4.55 -9.17 -3.60
N ILE A 17 5.20 -8.11 -3.12
CA ILE A 17 6.48 -7.67 -3.67
C ILE A 17 7.59 -7.89 -2.64
N ASP A 18 8.80 -8.12 -3.15
CA ASP A 18 9.96 -8.34 -2.30
C ASP A 18 10.51 -6.98 -1.85
N ILE A 19 10.50 -6.75 -0.54
CA ILE A 19 11.05 -5.52 0.06
C ILE A 19 12.47 -5.81 0.53
N LYS A 20 13.44 -5.14 -0.09
CA LYS A 20 14.85 -5.34 0.24
C LYS A 20 15.27 -4.43 1.38
N GLU A 21 16.08 -4.95 2.30
CA GLU A 21 16.49 -4.24 3.51
C GLU A 21 17.20 -2.91 3.23
N ASN A 22 17.98 -2.87 2.16
CA ASN A 22 18.83 -1.72 1.88
C ASN A 22 18.18 -0.69 0.98
N VAL A 23 16.92 -0.90 0.58
CA VAL A 23 16.19 0.00 -0.30
C VAL A 23 15.10 0.69 0.52
N PRO A 24 15.12 2.04 0.62
CA PRO A 24 14.06 2.74 1.32
C PRO A 24 12.70 2.48 0.69
N LEU A 25 11.67 2.35 1.52
CA LEU A 25 10.32 2.05 1.03
C LEU A 25 9.81 3.11 0.05
N PHE A 26 10.19 4.39 0.25
CA PHE A 26 9.73 5.46 -0.63
C PHE A 26 10.20 5.29 -2.08
N GLU A 27 11.25 4.54 -2.33
CA GLU A 27 11.72 4.27 -3.70
C GLU A 27 10.80 3.34 -4.46
N LEU A 28 9.89 2.63 -3.77
CA LEU A 28 8.91 1.78 -4.43
C LEU A 28 7.75 2.58 -5.03
N LEU A 29 7.56 3.82 -4.58
CA LEU A 29 6.44 4.64 -5.02
C LEU A 29 6.58 4.99 -6.51
N ASP A 30 5.49 4.77 -7.25
CA ASP A 30 5.41 5.00 -8.67
C ASP A 30 4.01 5.52 -8.97
N SER A 31 3.92 6.67 -9.64
CA SER A 31 2.64 7.32 -9.92
C SER A 31 1.66 6.46 -10.71
N ASN A 32 2.16 5.42 -11.37
CA ASN A 32 1.33 4.52 -12.17
C ASN A 32 0.88 3.28 -11.38
N LYS A 33 1.18 3.22 -10.09
CA LYS A 33 0.94 2.02 -9.27
C LYS A 33 0.07 2.32 -8.07
N ILE A 34 -0.62 1.28 -7.61
CA ILE A 34 -1.25 1.25 -6.30
C ILE A 34 -0.48 0.23 -5.48
N LEU A 35 0.02 0.67 -4.33
CA LEU A 35 0.83 -0.16 -3.44
C LEU A 35 0.09 -0.33 -2.11
N LEU A 36 0.29 -1.48 -1.49
CA LEU A 36 -0.30 -1.75 -0.18
C LEU A 36 0.84 -2.17 0.76
N PHE A 37 0.88 -1.55 1.93
CA PHE A 37 1.89 -1.87 2.94
C PHE A 37 1.20 -2.35 4.21
N VAL A 38 1.61 -3.55 4.66
CA VAL A 38 1.15 -4.09 5.94
C VAL A 38 2.14 -3.63 7.00
N ASP A 39 1.68 -2.77 7.89
CA ASP A 39 2.49 -2.14 8.92
C ASP A 39 2.14 -2.74 10.28
N TYR A 40 2.91 -3.75 10.70
CA TYR A 40 2.66 -4.44 11.96
C TYR A 40 2.90 -3.56 13.18
N HIS A 41 3.83 -2.63 13.06
CA HIS A 41 4.14 -1.73 14.18
C HIS A 41 2.95 -0.83 14.53
N ASN A 42 2.31 -0.27 13.51
CA ASN A 42 1.17 0.63 13.69
C ASN A 42 -0.18 -0.07 13.56
N LYS A 43 -0.17 -1.38 13.32
CA LYS A 43 -1.39 -2.20 13.15
C LYS A 43 -2.30 -1.63 12.05
N LYS A 44 -1.68 -1.32 10.90
CA LYS A 44 -2.35 -0.68 9.78
C LYS A 44 -2.03 -1.35 8.46
N ILE A 45 -3.00 -1.23 7.56
CA ILE A 45 -2.82 -1.50 6.14
C ILE A 45 -2.87 -0.14 5.45
N TRP A 46 -1.78 0.23 4.79
CA TRP A 46 -1.72 1.48 4.03
C TRP A 46 -1.94 1.15 2.57
N VAL A 47 -2.90 1.80 1.92
CA VAL A 47 -3.10 1.68 0.47
C VAL A 47 -2.73 3.01 -0.15
N TRP A 48 -1.60 3.03 -0.86
CA TRP A 48 -1.10 4.25 -1.50
C TRP A 48 -1.50 4.23 -2.97
N GLU A 49 -2.13 5.30 -3.43
CA GLU A 49 -2.66 5.40 -4.78
C GLU A 49 -1.88 6.43 -5.59
N GLY A 50 -1.17 5.96 -6.62
CA GLY A 50 -0.45 6.84 -7.52
C GLY A 50 -1.40 7.72 -8.32
N GLN A 51 -0.96 8.94 -8.64
CA GLN A 51 -1.84 9.94 -9.27
C GLN A 51 -2.25 9.59 -10.70
N ASN A 52 -1.53 8.70 -11.37
CA ASN A 52 -1.85 8.28 -12.74
C ASN A 52 -2.68 7.00 -12.79
N THR A 53 -3.14 6.51 -11.63
CA THR A 53 -3.97 5.31 -11.60
C THR A 53 -5.43 5.67 -11.87
N SER A 54 -6.15 4.75 -12.52
CA SER A 54 -7.53 5.00 -12.90
C SER A 54 -8.49 4.85 -11.71
N THR A 55 -9.69 5.43 -11.87
CA THR A 55 -10.77 5.26 -10.90
C THR A 55 -11.10 3.79 -10.72
N ARG A 56 -11.07 3.02 -11.81
CA ARG A 56 -11.33 1.58 -11.77
C ARG A 56 -10.30 0.85 -10.92
N MET A 57 -9.02 1.16 -11.12
CA MET A 57 -7.95 0.56 -10.31
C MET A 57 -8.15 0.84 -8.84
N LYS A 58 -8.47 2.10 -8.50
CA LYS A 58 -8.70 2.51 -7.12
C LYS A 58 -9.89 1.78 -6.50
N PHE A 59 -10.96 1.62 -7.27
CA PHE A 59 -12.16 0.93 -6.81
C PHE A 59 -11.90 -0.54 -6.52
N ILE A 60 -11.28 -1.24 -7.47
CA ILE A 60 -11.03 -2.68 -7.32
C ILE A 60 -10.00 -2.93 -6.23
N SER A 61 -8.94 -2.12 -6.16
CA SER A 61 -7.93 -2.28 -5.11
C SER A 61 -8.53 -2.07 -3.72
N ALA A 62 -9.44 -1.11 -3.57
CA ALA A 62 -10.14 -0.88 -2.32
C ALA A 62 -10.98 -2.08 -1.90
N GLN A 63 -11.60 -2.77 -2.87
CA GLN A 63 -12.38 -3.98 -2.60
C GLN A 63 -11.50 -5.16 -2.19
N MET A 64 -10.26 -5.21 -2.71
CA MET A 64 -9.35 -6.34 -2.45
C MET A 64 -8.48 -6.14 -1.21
N ALA A 65 -8.31 -4.90 -0.74
CA ALA A 65 -7.47 -4.61 0.42
C ALA A 65 -7.89 -5.38 1.69
N PRO A 66 -9.19 -5.52 2.01
CA PRO A 66 -9.60 -6.32 3.18
C PRO A 66 -9.16 -7.78 3.12
N LYS A 67 -9.07 -8.36 1.92
CA LYS A 67 -8.60 -9.73 1.74
C LYS A 67 -7.14 -9.87 2.17
N ILE A 68 -6.32 -8.88 1.82
CA ILE A 68 -4.92 -8.86 2.23
C ILE A 68 -4.80 -8.66 3.74
N ARG A 69 -5.57 -7.72 4.30
CA ARG A 69 -5.61 -7.51 5.76
C ARG A 69 -5.90 -8.81 6.48
N ASP A 70 -6.92 -9.54 6.03
CA ASP A 70 -7.38 -10.75 6.73
C ASP A 70 -6.34 -11.86 6.71
N LYS A 71 -5.41 -11.85 5.76
CA LYS A 71 -4.28 -12.78 5.75
C LYS A 71 -3.27 -12.48 6.84
N HIS A 72 -3.21 -11.24 7.30
CA HIS A 72 -2.22 -10.81 8.29
C HIS A 72 -2.87 -10.66 9.67
N ASP A 73 -3.84 -9.77 9.79
CA ASP A 73 -4.54 -9.56 11.05
C ASP A 73 -5.83 -8.80 10.79
N VAL A 74 -6.96 -9.44 11.08
CA VAL A 74 -8.30 -8.85 10.83
C VAL A 74 -8.54 -7.58 11.63
N THR A 75 -7.77 -7.33 12.69
CA THR A 75 -7.95 -6.14 13.54
C THR A 75 -7.23 -4.92 13.00
N PHE A 76 -6.36 -5.07 12.00
CA PHE A 76 -5.66 -3.93 11.41
C PHE A 76 -6.65 -3.03 10.67
N THR A 77 -6.46 -1.72 10.78
CA THR A 77 -7.29 -0.75 10.06
C THR A 77 -6.70 -0.45 8.69
N ILE A 78 -7.56 -0.21 7.70
CA ILE A 78 -7.15 0.14 6.35
C ILE A 78 -7.24 1.65 6.19
N SER A 79 -6.17 2.26 5.70
CA SER A 79 -6.11 3.69 5.41
C SER A 79 -5.65 3.88 3.97
N SER A 80 -6.41 4.64 3.19
CA SER A 80 -6.03 5.00 1.83
C SER A 80 -5.28 6.32 1.83
N VAL A 81 -4.25 6.42 1.02
CA VAL A 81 -3.39 7.59 0.92
C VAL A 81 -3.18 7.90 -0.56
N ASP A 82 -3.50 9.14 -0.96
CA ASP A 82 -3.26 9.55 -2.34
C ASP A 82 -1.88 10.18 -2.49
N GLU A 83 -1.27 9.96 -3.64
CA GLU A 83 0.00 10.62 -3.98
C GLU A 83 -0.19 12.13 -3.89
N ALA A 84 0.82 12.82 -3.35
CA ALA A 84 0.85 14.26 -3.10
C ALA A 84 -0.08 14.71 -1.96
N ASP A 85 -0.78 13.79 -1.30
CA ASP A 85 -1.65 14.09 -0.16
C ASP A 85 -1.34 13.15 1.01
N GLU A 86 -0.08 12.70 1.10
CA GLU A 86 0.34 11.77 2.12
C GLU A 86 0.36 12.42 3.49
N THR A 87 -0.14 11.65 4.48
CA THR A 87 -0.12 12.10 5.88
C THR A 87 1.29 12.00 6.47
N ALA A 88 1.53 12.74 7.55
CA ALA A 88 2.80 12.66 8.27
C ALA A 88 3.08 11.22 8.75
N ALA A 89 2.06 10.53 9.23
CA ALA A 89 2.21 9.15 9.71
C ALA A 89 2.66 8.21 8.60
N PHE A 90 2.11 8.36 7.40
CA PHE A 90 2.51 7.55 6.24
C PHE A 90 3.96 7.85 5.85
N LYS A 91 4.34 9.12 5.82
CA LYS A 91 5.72 9.51 5.49
C LYS A 91 6.73 8.94 6.49
N ILE A 92 6.37 8.93 7.77
CA ILE A 92 7.23 8.34 8.81
C ILE A 92 7.37 6.83 8.56
N MET A 93 6.29 6.15 8.23
CA MET A 93 6.31 4.72 7.92
C MET A 93 7.24 4.43 6.74
N LEU A 94 7.26 5.29 5.73
CA LEU A 94 8.14 5.15 4.57
C LEU A 94 9.60 5.43 4.89
N GLY A 95 9.90 6.04 6.01
CA GLY A 95 11.26 6.45 6.36
C GLY A 95 11.64 7.83 5.86
N LEU A 96 10.66 8.64 5.47
CA LEU A 96 10.90 10.05 5.09
C LEU A 96 10.94 10.92 6.33
N PRO A 97 11.80 11.96 6.34
CA PRO A 97 11.87 12.90 7.45
C PRO A 97 10.62 13.77 7.56
#